data_917cf147b4032a3bccedede2f64b4f92
#
_entry.id   917cf147b4032a3bccedede2f64b4f92
#
_cell.length_a   1.000
_cell.length_b   1.000
_cell.length_c   1.000
_cell.angle_alpha   90.00
_cell.angle_beta   90.00
_cell.angle_gamma   90.00
#
_symmetry.space_group_name_H-M   'P 1'
#
loop_
_entity.id
_entity.type
_entity.pdbx_description
1 polymer ?
#
loop_
_entity_poly.entity_id
_entity_poly.type
_entity_poly.pdbx_seq_one_letter_code
_entity_poly.pdbx_strand_id
1 'polypeptide(L)'
;MDYKLIALDIDGTLTNSQKEITPRTRYALMEAQKQGKKIILASGRHPVGIMPIAKDLMLDRFGGFIMAFNGGRIINCETGETMVSKLFPLEYLPDIVNVLKDSNITINTYDDRRIISDNKVNDYTYVERDIIKAEMVVVDDFISSVRFDI
;
A
#
# COMPACT_ATOMS: atom_id res chain seq x y z
N MET A 1 13.01 28.84 -2.80
CA MET A 1 13.26 27.51 -2.17
C MET A 1 13.37 26.48 -3.27
N ASP A 2 14.40 25.64 -3.25
CA ASP A 2 14.58 24.56 -4.23
C ASP A 2 14.12 23.23 -3.61
N TYR A 3 12.83 22.89 -3.81
CA TYR A 3 12.31 21.62 -3.36
C TYR A 3 12.89 20.49 -4.21
N LYS A 4 13.42 19.44 -3.56
CA LYS A 4 14.01 18.27 -4.23
C LYS A 4 13.09 17.06 -4.27
N LEU A 5 12.07 17.05 -3.39
CA LEU A 5 11.17 15.94 -3.19
C LEU A 5 9.74 16.44 -3.11
N ILE A 6 8.82 15.67 -3.72
CA ILE A 6 7.37 15.88 -3.68
C ILE A 6 6.74 14.61 -3.13
N ALA A 7 6.14 14.70 -1.94
CA ALA A 7 5.37 13.60 -1.37
C ALA A 7 3.88 13.81 -1.67
N LEU A 8 3.21 12.79 -2.18
CA LEU A 8 1.81 12.82 -2.62
C LEU A 8 1.06 11.66 -2.02
N ASP A 9 -0.03 11.96 -1.34
CA ASP A 9 -1.08 10.98 -1.07
C ASP A 9 -1.82 10.62 -2.37
N ILE A 10 -2.41 9.44 -2.43
CA ILE A 10 -3.03 8.90 -3.64
C ILE A 10 -4.51 9.27 -3.70
N ASP A 11 -5.27 8.80 -2.72
CA ASP A 11 -6.73 8.82 -2.78
C ASP A 11 -7.31 10.19 -2.43
N GLY A 12 -7.89 10.88 -3.42
CA GLY A 12 -8.43 12.23 -3.24
C GLY A 12 -7.38 13.35 -3.26
N THR A 13 -6.09 13.01 -3.47
CA THR A 13 -4.99 13.98 -3.63
C THR A 13 -4.39 13.89 -5.04
N LEU A 14 -3.70 12.79 -5.34
CA LEU A 14 -3.12 12.55 -6.66
C LEU A 14 -4.17 12.13 -7.68
N THR A 15 -5.11 11.28 -7.26
CA THR A 15 -6.20 10.78 -8.09
C THR A 15 -7.52 11.50 -7.81
N ASN A 16 -8.33 11.66 -8.85
CA ASN A 16 -9.69 12.18 -8.77
C ASN A 16 -10.69 11.14 -8.21
N SER A 17 -11.98 11.48 -8.21
CA SER A 17 -13.07 10.58 -7.76
C SER A 17 -13.21 9.32 -8.61
N GLN A 18 -12.73 9.33 -9.87
CA GLN A 18 -12.67 8.18 -10.76
C GLN A 18 -11.41 7.32 -10.55
N LYS A 19 -10.56 7.65 -9.54
CA LYS A 19 -9.27 7.01 -9.26
C LYS A 19 -8.24 7.18 -10.39
N GLU A 20 -8.32 8.28 -11.13
CA GLU A 20 -7.46 8.59 -12.27
C GLU A 20 -6.57 9.80 -11.97
N ILE A 21 -5.33 9.78 -12.46
CA ILE A 21 -4.46 10.95 -12.52
C ILE A 21 -4.86 11.79 -13.71
N THR A 22 -5.24 13.05 -13.48
CA THR A 22 -5.61 13.93 -14.60
C THR A 22 -4.42 14.18 -15.52
N PRO A 23 -4.64 14.41 -16.84
CA PRO A 23 -3.55 14.70 -17.79
C PRO A 23 -2.70 15.88 -17.36
N ARG A 24 -3.31 16.92 -16.76
CA ARG A 24 -2.60 18.10 -16.26
C ARG A 24 -1.68 17.76 -15.09
N THR A 25 -2.17 16.99 -14.12
CA THR A 25 -1.38 16.54 -12.95
C THR A 25 -0.22 15.67 -13.41
N ARG A 26 -0.50 14.69 -14.28
CA ARG A 26 0.54 13.84 -14.88
C ARG A 26 1.64 14.66 -15.55
N TYR A 27 1.26 15.58 -16.44
CA TYR A 27 2.21 16.43 -17.13
C TYR A 27 3.11 17.21 -16.14
N ALA A 28 2.52 17.84 -15.12
CA ALA A 28 3.26 18.61 -14.13
C ALA A 28 4.27 17.74 -13.35
N LEU A 29 3.86 16.53 -12.96
CA LEU A 29 4.74 15.60 -12.24
C LEU A 29 5.88 15.08 -13.14
N MET A 30 5.59 14.78 -14.40
CA MET A 30 6.61 14.38 -15.35
C MET A 30 7.64 15.49 -15.61
N GLU A 31 7.21 16.75 -15.73
CA GLU A 31 8.11 17.89 -15.89
C GLU A 31 8.96 18.12 -14.61
N ALA A 32 8.37 17.96 -13.42
CA ALA A 32 9.12 18.03 -12.17
C ALA A 32 10.22 16.96 -12.11
N GLN A 33 9.91 15.72 -12.49
CA GLN A 33 10.88 14.62 -12.52
C GLN A 33 12.01 14.86 -13.53
N LYS A 34 11.71 15.39 -14.73
CA LYS A 34 12.73 15.79 -15.72
C LYS A 34 13.68 16.86 -15.20
N GLN A 35 13.20 17.71 -14.26
CA GLN A 35 14.03 18.71 -13.57
C GLN A 35 14.78 18.13 -12.35
N GLY A 36 14.80 16.80 -12.18
CA GLY A 36 15.52 16.13 -11.10
C GLY A 36 14.77 16.08 -9.76
N LYS A 37 13.48 16.47 -9.70
CA LYS A 37 12.69 16.32 -8.49
C LYS A 37 12.28 14.87 -8.31
N LYS A 38 12.35 14.36 -7.08
CA LYS A 38 11.93 13.01 -6.73
C LYS A 38 10.47 13.01 -6.27
N ILE A 39 9.74 11.96 -6.60
CA ILE A 39 8.35 11.78 -6.17
C ILE A 39 8.28 10.61 -5.18
N ILE A 40 7.54 10.79 -4.10
CA ILE A 40 7.12 9.73 -3.18
C ILE A 40 5.59 9.62 -3.27
N LEU A 41 5.10 8.41 -3.56
CA LEU A 41 3.70 8.06 -3.38
C LEU A 41 3.50 7.53 -1.96
N ALA A 42 2.77 8.26 -1.13
CA ALA A 42 2.50 7.91 0.26
C ALA A 42 1.05 7.46 0.40
N SER A 43 0.83 6.25 0.90
CA SER A 43 -0.52 5.68 1.02
C SER A 43 -0.59 4.63 2.14
N GLY A 44 -1.79 4.41 2.68
CA GLY A 44 -2.09 3.27 3.53
C GLY A 44 -2.16 1.94 2.79
N ARG A 45 -2.23 1.98 1.45
CA ARG A 45 -2.38 0.79 0.61
C ARG A 45 -1.19 -0.16 0.70
N HIS A 46 -1.46 -1.43 0.40
CA HIS A 46 -0.44 -2.42 0.08
C HIS A 46 0.40 -1.98 -1.15
N PRO A 47 1.71 -2.30 -1.23
CA PRO A 47 2.56 -1.95 -2.38
C PRO A 47 1.98 -2.37 -3.74
N VAL A 48 1.33 -3.52 -3.84
CA VAL A 48 0.67 -4.02 -5.05
C VAL A 48 -0.36 -3.01 -5.59
N GLY A 49 -1.11 -2.33 -4.71
CA GLY A 49 -2.10 -1.32 -5.11
C GLY A 49 -1.49 0.03 -5.48
N ILE A 50 -0.22 0.29 -5.13
CA ILE A 50 0.48 1.54 -5.44
C ILE A 50 1.34 1.39 -6.71
N MET A 51 1.90 0.20 -6.94
CA MET A 51 2.84 -0.06 -8.03
C MET A 51 2.32 0.33 -9.43
N PRO A 52 1.05 0.09 -9.81
CA PRO A 52 0.54 0.54 -11.10
C PRO A 52 0.62 2.06 -11.28
N ILE A 53 0.34 2.83 -10.21
CA ILE A 53 0.41 4.29 -10.21
C ILE A 53 1.87 4.76 -10.32
N ALA A 54 2.77 4.10 -9.59
CA ALA A 54 4.21 4.38 -9.66
C ALA A 54 4.77 4.15 -11.08
N LYS A 55 4.36 3.06 -11.74
CA LYS A 55 4.74 2.76 -13.13
C LYS A 55 4.15 3.78 -14.11
N ASP A 56 2.90 4.19 -13.89
CA ASP A 56 2.23 5.19 -14.71
C ASP A 56 2.95 6.55 -14.66
N LEU A 57 3.54 6.91 -13.52
CA LEU A 57 4.39 8.08 -13.34
C LEU A 57 5.88 7.83 -13.65
N MET A 58 6.25 6.63 -14.11
CA MET A 58 7.63 6.24 -14.47
C MET A 58 8.62 6.42 -13.31
N LEU A 59 8.18 6.16 -12.05
CA LEU A 59 9.03 6.32 -10.87
C LEU A 59 10.24 5.37 -10.88
N ASP A 60 10.13 4.23 -11.56
CA ASP A 60 11.23 3.30 -11.83
C ASP A 60 12.35 3.91 -12.67
N ARG A 61 12.04 4.87 -13.55
CA ARG A 61 13.01 5.54 -14.42
C ARG A 61 13.57 6.83 -13.84
N PHE A 62 12.79 7.53 -13.03
CA PHE A 62 13.18 8.80 -12.42
C PHE A 62 13.69 8.66 -10.97
N GLY A 63 13.72 7.43 -10.43
CA GLY A 63 14.22 7.15 -9.07
C GLY A 63 13.28 7.68 -7.99
N GLY A 64 11.98 7.46 -8.13
CA GLY A 64 10.98 7.78 -7.12
C GLY A 64 10.82 6.68 -6.06
N PHE A 65 9.89 6.88 -5.13
CA PHE A 65 9.67 5.97 -4.01
C PHE A 65 8.18 5.68 -3.80
N ILE A 66 7.92 4.50 -3.23
CA ILE A 66 6.62 4.15 -2.65
C ILE A 66 6.78 4.11 -1.13
N MET A 67 5.88 4.81 -0.42
CA MET A 67 5.70 4.72 1.02
C MET A 67 4.34 4.06 1.26
N ALA A 68 4.34 2.76 1.53
CA ALA A 68 3.16 1.92 1.73
C ALA A 68 2.85 1.72 3.22
N PHE A 69 1.64 1.21 3.54
CA PHE A 69 1.21 0.90 4.91
C PHE A 69 1.40 2.08 5.87
N ASN A 70 1.01 3.30 5.45
CA ASN A 70 1.20 4.53 6.25
C ASN A 70 2.66 4.75 6.71
N GLY A 71 3.64 4.35 5.91
CA GLY A 71 5.06 4.47 6.22
C GLY A 71 5.69 3.20 6.81
N GLY A 72 4.94 2.12 6.94
CA GLY A 72 5.46 0.82 7.41
C GLY A 72 6.48 0.21 6.44
N ARG A 73 6.37 0.51 5.13
CA ARG A 73 7.33 0.05 4.13
C ARG A 73 7.67 1.16 3.14
N ILE A 74 8.96 1.39 2.90
CA ILE A 74 9.45 2.32 1.86
C ILE A 74 10.25 1.53 0.84
N ILE A 75 9.85 1.65 -0.44
CA ILE A 75 10.46 0.94 -1.57
C ILE A 75 11.04 1.96 -2.54
N ASN A 76 12.29 1.77 -2.93
CA ASN A 76 12.90 2.47 -4.04
C ASN A 76 12.36 1.88 -5.35
N CYS A 77 11.68 2.68 -6.17
CA CYS A 77 11.07 2.20 -7.41
C CYS A 77 12.09 1.86 -8.50
N GLU A 78 13.27 2.46 -8.49
CA GLU A 78 14.32 2.21 -9.48
C GLU A 78 15.00 0.86 -9.26
N THR A 79 15.31 0.53 -7.99
CA THR A 79 16.04 -0.71 -7.63
C THR A 79 15.12 -1.84 -7.20
N GLY A 80 13.87 -1.54 -6.80
CA GLY A 80 12.96 -2.48 -6.15
C GLY A 80 13.32 -2.78 -4.69
N GLU A 81 14.35 -2.14 -4.14
CA GLU A 81 14.83 -2.39 -2.79
C GLU A 81 13.87 -1.81 -1.73
N THR A 82 13.59 -2.61 -0.71
CA THR A 82 12.89 -2.14 0.51
C THR A 82 13.89 -1.43 1.41
N MET A 83 13.81 -0.11 1.46
CA MET A 83 14.71 0.74 2.26
C MET A 83 14.31 0.79 3.74
N VAL A 84 13.03 0.69 4.02
CA VAL A 84 12.46 0.69 5.37
C VAL A 84 11.38 -0.37 5.43
N SER A 85 11.41 -1.19 6.48
CA SER A 85 10.36 -2.15 6.82
C SER A 85 10.13 -2.10 8.32
N LYS A 86 8.93 -1.67 8.74
CA LYS A 86 8.46 -1.70 10.12
C LYS A 86 7.24 -2.62 10.15
N LEU A 87 7.47 -3.84 10.52
CA LEU A 87 6.46 -4.88 10.55
C LEU A 87 5.85 -4.95 11.95
N PHE A 88 4.60 -5.39 12.01
CA PHE A 88 3.91 -5.64 13.26
C PHE A 88 4.39 -6.99 13.82
N PRO A 89 4.90 -7.05 15.09
CA PRO A 89 5.43 -8.28 15.66
C PRO A 89 4.33 -9.34 15.84
N LEU A 90 4.57 -10.55 15.36
CA LEU A 90 3.59 -11.65 15.42
C LEU A 90 3.24 -12.07 16.85
N GLU A 91 4.09 -11.80 17.82
CA GLU A 91 3.86 -12.14 19.22
C GLU A 91 2.58 -11.52 19.79
N TYR A 92 2.12 -10.37 19.24
CA TYR A 92 0.89 -9.71 19.68
C TYR A 92 -0.36 -10.17 18.92
N LEU A 93 -0.22 -10.96 17.87
CA LEU A 93 -1.33 -11.40 17.04
C LEU A 93 -2.38 -12.22 17.83
N PRO A 94 -2.01 -13.18 18.70
CA PRO A 94 -2.98 -13.92 19.50
C PRO A 94 -3.83 -13.03 20.40
N ASP A 95 -3.27 -11.98 20.99
CA ASP A 95 -3.99 -11.06 21.86
C ASP A 95 -5.03 -10.25 21.07
N ILE A 96 -4.67 -9.77 19.87
CA ILE A 96 -5.58 -9.06 18.99
C ILE A 96 -6.74 -9.97 18.57
N VAL A 97 -6.45 -11.19 18.12
CA VAL A 97 -7.47 -12.16 17.72
C VAL A 97 -8.39 -12.49 18.89
N ASN A 98 -7.84 -12.64 20.10
CA ASN A 98 -8.64 -12.93 21.28
C ASN A 98 -9.58 -11.78 21.67
N VAL A 99 -9.13 -10.52 21.56
CA VAL A 99 -9.98 -9.34 21.84
C VAL A 99 -11.14 -9.26 20.84
N LEU A 100 -10.94 -9.66 19.59
CA LEU A 100 -11.93 -9.56 18.54
C LEU A 100 -12.77 -10.82 18.33
N LYS A 101 -12.49 -11.89 19.07
CA LYS A 101 -13.11 -13.21 18.87
C LYS A 101 -14.64 -13.20 18.97
N ASP A 102 -15.19 -12.44 19.93
CA ASP A 102 -16.63 -12.33 20.17
C ASP A 102 -17.28 -11.15 19.43
N SER A 103 -16.49 -10.45 18.60
CA SER A 103 -16.97 -9.35 17.76
C SER A 103 -17.30 -9.83 16.35
N ASN A 104 -18.07 -9.01 15.63
CA ASN A 104 -18.32 -9.22 14.19
C ASN A 104 -17.35 -8.42 13.31
N ILE A 105 -16.11 -8.22 13.81
CA ILE A 105 -15.06 -7.47 13.11
C ILE A 105 -14.17 -8.45 12.38
N THR A 106 -13.97 -8.21 11.09
CA THR A 106 -13.02 -8.95 10.25
C THR A 106 -11.60 -8.50 10.52
N ILE A 107 -10.66 -9.44 10.61
CA ILE A 107 -9.23 -9.16 10.68
C ILE A 107 -8.62 -9.47 9.33
N ASN A 108 -7.91 -8.50 8.77
CA ASN A 108 -7.14 -8.65 7.55
C ASN A 108 -5.66 -8.38 7.81
N THR A 109 -4.81 -9.14 7.15
CA THR A 109 -3.39 -8.86 7.02
C THR A 109 -2.94 -9.13 5.59
N TYR A 110 -1.67 -8.90 5.32
CA TYR A 110 -1.11 -8.98 3.97
C TYR A 110 0.17 -9.82 3.99
N ASP A 111 0.35 -10.63 2.97
CA ASP A 111 1.68 -11.05 2.55
C ASP A 111 2.12 -10.22 1.33
N ASP A 112 3.19 -10.60 0.65
CA ASP A 112 3.73 -9.81 -0.47
C ASP A 112 2.76 -9.66 -1.65
N ARG A 113 1.71 -10.47 -1.74
CA ARG A 113 0.80 -10.51 -2.90
C ARG A 113 -0.67 -10.61 -2.56
N ARG A 114 -1.02 -11.03 -1.35
CA ARG A 114 -2.38 -11.42 -0.99
C ARG A 114 -2.87 -10.69 0.25
N ILE A 115 -4.19 -10.57 0.33
CA ILE A 115 -4.89 -10.31 1.58
C ILE A 115 -5.16 -11.66 2.23
N ILE A 116 -4.79 -11.80 3.50
CA ILE A 116 -5.18 -12.93 4.34
C ILE A 116 -6.27 -12.40 5.27
N SER A 117 -7.45 -12.99 5.20
CA SER A 117 -8.62 -12.60 6.00
C SER A 117 -9.07 -13.75 6.89
N ASP A 118 -9.56 -13.43 8.08
CA ASP A 118 -10.29 -14.42 8.87
C ASP A 118 -11.62 -14.78 8.19
N ASN A 119 -12.35 -15.77 8.73
CA ASN A 119 -13.61 -16.25 8.15
C ASN A 119 -14.82 -15.31 8.40
N LYS A 120 -14.61 -14.14 9.02
CA LYS A 120 -15.64 -13.11 9.26
C LYS A 120 -15.68 -12.06 8.12
N VAL A 121 -15.39 -12.47 6.89
CA VAL A 121 -15.40 -11.57 5.72
C VAL A 121 -16.74 -10.85 5.57
N ASN A 122 -16.65 -9.58 5.15
CA ASN A 122 -17.80 -8.73 4.90
C ASN A 122 -17.56 -7.86 3.65
N ASP A 123 -18.54 -7.02 3.30
CA ASP A 123 -18.47 -6.18 2.10
C ASP A 123 -17.23 -5.27 2.07
N TYR A 124 -16.77 -4.77 3.22
CA TYR A 124 -15.58 -3.92 3.29
C TYR A 124 -14.29 -4.69 2.96
N THR A 125 -14.22 -5.98 3.29
CA THR A 125 -13.09 -6.85 2.91
C THR A 125 -13.00 -6.98 1.40
N TYR A 126 -14.13 -7.13 0.72
CA TYR A 126 -14.17 -7.19 -0.74
C TYR A 126 -13.85 -5.85 -1.40
N VAL A 127 -14.30 -4.73 -0.80
CA VAL A 127 -13.93 -3.38 -1.27
C VAL A 127 -12.42 -3.19 -1.21
N GLU A 128 -11.76 -3.60 -0.12
CA GLU A 128 -10.30 -3.54 0.03
C GLU A 128 -9.59 -4.35 -1.06
N ARG A 129 -10.01 -5.60 -1.27
CA ARG A 129 -9.50 -6.46 -2.35
C ARG A 129 -9.58 -5.77 -3.72
N ASP A 130 -10.72 -5.15 -4.02
CA ASP A 130 -10.97 -4.56 -5.33
C ASP A 130 -10.17 -3.26 -5.53
N ILE A 131 -9.92 -2.50 -4.45
CA ILE A 131 -9.08 -1.30 -4.47
C ILE A 131 -7.63 -1.65 -4.76
N ILE A 132 -7.07 -2.64 -4.06
CA ILE A 132 -5.65 -3.01 -4.19
C ILE A 132 -5.40 -4.01 -5.31
N LYS A 133 -6.47 -4.66 -5.82
CA LYS A 133 -6.40 -5.69 -6.87
C LYS A 133 -5.48 -6.85 -6.50
N ALA A 134 -5.49 -7.24 -5.22
CA ALA A 134 -4.74 -8.38 -4.71
C ALA A 134 -5.63 -9.61 -4.64
N GLU A 135 -5.01 -10.79 -4.68
CA GLU A 135 -5.67 -12.04 -4.34
C GLU A 135 -6.09 -12.02 -2.86
N MET A 136 -7.25 -12.59 -2.53
CA MET A 136 -7.72 -12.71 -1.16
C MET A 136 -7.86 -14.20 -0.79
N VAL A 137 -7.30 -14.55 0.35
CA VAL A 137 -7.40 -15.90 0.94
C VAL A 137 -8.13 -15.78 2.28
N VAL A 138 -9.22 -16.50 2.42
CA VAL A 138 -9.98 -16.60 3.68
C VAL A 138 -9.51 -17.84 4.41
N VAL A 139 -9.19 -17.69 5.71
CA VAL A 139 -8.64 -18.76 6.53
C VAL A 139 -9.46 -18.96 7.81
N ASP A 140 -9.61 -20.21 8.24
CA ASP A 140 -10.33 -20.56 9.47
C ASP A 140 -9.45 -20.34 10.71
N ASP A 141 -8.15 -20.64 10.61
CA ASP A 141 -7.16 -20.37 11.65
C ASP A 141 -6.25 -19.23 11.21
N PHE A 142 -6.64 -18.01 11.58
CA PHE A 142 -5.92 -16.81 11.20
C PHE A 142 -4.51 -16.76 11.80
N ILE A 143 -4.34 -17.15 13.08
CA ILE A 143 -3.05 -17.09 13.77
C ILE A 143 -2.04 -18.02 13.07
N SER A 144 -2.42 -19.27 12.82
CA SER A 144 -1.52 -20.24 12.17
C SER A 144 -1.24 -19.95 10.71
N SER A 145 -2.08 -19.13 10.07
CA SER A 145 -1.95 -18.78 8.64
C SER A 145 -1.01 -17.60 8.41
N VAL A 146 -0.76 -16.79 9.43
CA VAL A 146 0.17 -15.65 9.37
C VAL A 146 1.54 -16.10 9.88
N ARG A 147 2.50 -16.24 8.97
CA ARG A 147 3.81 -16.86 9.25
C ARG A 147 4.99 -15.90 9.33
N PHE A 148 4.76 -14.63 9.02
CA PHE A 148 5.80 -13.60 8.95
C PHE A 148 5.31 -12.35 9.66
N ASP A 149 6.24 -11.59 10.22
CA ASP A 149 5.95 -10.25 10.73
C ASP A 149 5.23 -9.42 9.67
N ILE A 150 4.14 -8.79 10.05
CA ILE A 150 3.14 -8.17 9.16
C ILE A 150 3.05 -6.67 9.33
#